data_8fe4af6cd50404095ab5dd9e3461603b
#
_entry.id   8fe4af6cd50404095ab5dd9e3461603b
#
_cell.length_a   1.000
_cell.length_b   1.000
_cell.length_c   1.000
_cell.angle_alpha   90.00
_cell.angle_beta   90.00
_cell.angle_gamma   90.00
#
_symmetry.space_group_name_H-M   'P 1'
#
loop_
_entity.id
_entity.type
_entity.pdbx_description
1 polymer ?
#
loop_
_entity_poly.entity_id
_entity_poly.type
_entity_poly.pdbx_seq_one_letter_code
_entity_poly.pdbx_strand_id
1 'polypeptide(L)'
;RQQGKMMHPAFRKPLYQDVTAVYADSLNRDLVVSSDILCKEVHRGDIVYFCLSTRMDWVPIAWTVFEEDSLRFQDTEGSVIGCLATWNGKRLVMQSEPFTYDKMSGTIALLTPQSEKEDITLYFKFPLFCDLGILRMPGGVFEGSNDSQFRSADTLYYVKQWPFRLNNTIFPEKEKSYRYVRYKGPKGSYCNIAEMAFFEDTSDTLALKGRIIGTPGCFQKDGSHDYYKVYDSNPYTYMDYKTPDEGWVGLDFGIPRRIKKFTYIPRNSDNFIHKGDVYELFYWHDKKWNSLGRQVAKADSLNYVIPKGVALFLKNHTEGKDERIFKKTDGRQQFW
;
A
#
# COMPACT_ATOMS: atom_id res chain seq x y z
N ARG A 1 -37.74 -10.88 10.38
CA ARG A 1 -36.70 -9.96 9.84
C ARG A 1 -35.49 -10.78 9.46
N GLN A 2 -35.11 -10.79 8.20
CA GLN A 2 -33.88 -11.46 7.73
C GLN A 2 -32.83 -10.39 7.54
N GLN A 3 -31.88 -10.35 8.45
CA GLN A 3 -30.65 -9.57 8.35
C GLN A 3 -29.50 -10.56 8.30
N GLY A 4 -28.52 -10.31 7.46
CA GLY A 4 -27.42 -11.27 7.31
C GLY A 4 -26.11 -10.68 6.86
N LYS A 5 -25.05 -11.26 7.37
CA LYS A 5 -23.69 -11.13 6.91
C LYS A 5 -23.46 -11.94 5.62
N MET A 6 -24.33 -12.90 5.35
CA MET A 6 -24.18 -13.83 4.23
C MET A 6 -24.90 -13.36 2.98
N MET A 7 -24.43 -13.92 1.87
CA MET A 7 -25.06 -13.73 0.57
C MET A 7 -26.55 -13.99 0.59
N HIS A 8 -27.30 -13.02 0.10
CA HIS A 8 -28.67 -13.28 -0.35
C HIS A 8 -28.66 -14.36 -1.46
N PRO A 9 -29.66 -15.26 -1.55
CA PRO A 9 -29.72 -16.32 -2.57
C PRO A 9 -29.53 -15.88 -4.02
N ALA A 10 -29.84 -14.61 -4.35
CA ALA A 10 -29.59 -14.01 -5.67
C ALA A 10 -28.09 -13.96 -6.05
N PHE A 11 -27.18 -14.01 -5.09
CA PHE A 11 -25.73 -13.93 -5.32
C PHE A 11 -25.05 -15.31 -5.27
N ARG A 12 -25.67 -16.31 -5.80
CA ARG A 12 -25.06 -17.62 -5.94
C ARG A 12 -23.92 -17.55 -6.95
N LYS A 13 -22.68 -17.83 -6.49
CA LYS A 13 -21.45 -17.97 -7.30
C LYS A 13 -21.53 -17.47 -8.76
N PRO A 14 -20.57 -16.78 -9.28
CA PRO A 14 -19.25 -16.35 -8.74
C PRO A 14 -19.24 -14.87 -8.34
N LEU A 15 -20.38 -14.24 -8.15
CA LEU A 15 -20.51 -12.78 -7.93
C LEU A 15 -20.02 -12.32 -6.57
N TYR A 16 -19.87 -13.23 -5.63
CA TYR A 16 -19.46 -12.95 -4.27
C TYR A 16 -18.08 -13.53 -3.97
N GLN A 17 -17.23 -12.70 -3.42
CA GLN A 17 -15.97 -13.11 -2.82
C GLN A 17 -15.99 -12.70 -1.35
N ASP A 18 -15.73 -13.63 -0.45
CA ASP A 18 -15.60 -13.30 0.97
C ASP A 18 -14.32 -12.52 1.20
N VAL A 19 -14.47 -11.25 1.54
CA VAL A 19 -13.37 -10.34 1.85
C VAL A 19 -13.26 -10.06 3.35
N THR A 20 -14.10 -10.67 4.18
CA THR A 20 -14.15 -10.44 5.61
C THR A 20 -12.78 -10.66 6.27
N ALA A 21 -12.05 -11.70 5.88
CA ALA A 21 -10.72 -11.99 6.41
C ALA A 21 -9.68 -10.89 6.13
N VAL A 22 -9.87 -10.10 5.06
CA VAL A 22 -8.98 -9.00 4.68
C VAL A 22 -9.26 -7.74 5.49
N TYR A 23 -10.54 -7.54 5.87
CA TYR A 23 -11.02 -6.33 6.57
C TYR A 23 -11.41 -6.60 8.03
N ALA A 24 -11.20 -7.81 8.52
CA ALA A 24 -11.56 -8.20 9.88
C ALA A 24 -10.90 -7.32 10.94
N ASP A 25 -11.70 -6.92 11.90
CA ASP A 25 -11.29 -6.17 13.08
C ASP A 25 -11.84 -6.88 14.33
N SER A 26 -11.15 -6.77 15.45
CA SER A 26 -11.50 -7.43 16.71
C SER A 26 -12.79 -6.92 17.37
N LEU A 27 -13.34 -5.79 16.89
CA LEU A 27 -14.53 -5.16 17.46
C LEU A 27 -15.73 -5.34 16.55
N ASN A 28 -16.52 -6.37 16.75
CA ASN A 28 -17.78 -6.58 16.03
C ASN A 28 -18.84 -5.56 16.48
N ARG A 29 -19.20 -4.64 15.58
CA ARG A 29 -20.29 -3.69 15.77
C ARG A 29 -21.15 -3.64 14.51
N ASP A 30 -22.44 -3.43 14.71
CA ASP A 30 -23.36 -3.20 13.60
C ASP A 30 -23.00 -1.89 12.89
N LEU A 31 -23.04 -1.92 11.56
CA LEU A 31 -23.07 -0.71 10.76
C LEU A 31 -24.50 -0.18 10.72
N VAL A 32 -24.70 1.05 11.20
CA VAL A 32 -25.99 1.75 11.13
C VAL A 32 -25.84 2.95 10.21
N VAL A 33 -26.62 2.99 9.15
CA VAL A 33 -26.55 4.03 8.11
C VAL A 33 -27.92 4.69 8.01
N SER A 34 -27.98 6.04 7.98
CA SER A 34 -29.20 6.78 7.68
C SER A 34 -29.68 6.46 6.26
N SER A 35 -30.98 6.30 6.10
CA SER A 35 -31.58 6.10 4.78
C SER A 35 -31.48 7.33 3.87
N ASP A 36 -31.17 8.50 4.42
CA ASP A 36 -30.99 9.76 3.67
C ASP A 36 -29.90 9.68 2.58
N ILE A 37 -28.96 8.75 2.72
CA ILE A 37 -27.91 8.55 1.71
C ILE A 37 -28.35 7.71 0.52
N LEU A 38 -29.53 7.07 0.60
CA LEU A 38 -30.09 6.28 -0.49
C LEU A 38 -30.66 7.15 -1.60
N CYS A 39 -30.57 6.67 -2.82
CA CYS A 39 -31.30 7.24 -3.94
C CYS A 39 -32.80 7.10 -3.75
N LYS A 40 -33.57 8.01 -4.34
CA LYS A 40 -35.04 8.04 -4.24
C LYS A 40 -35.76 6.82 -4.83
N GLU A 41 -35.10 6.04 -5.64
CA GLU A 41 -35.61 4.83 -6.28
C GLU A 41 -35.65 3.61 -5.33
N VAL A 42 -35.11 3.73 -4.13
CA VAL A 42 -35.17 2.67 -3.12
C VAL A 42 -36.42 2.86 -2.25
N HIS A 43 -37.20 1.82 -2.14
CA HIS A 43 -38.52 1.86 -1.43
C HIS A 43 -38.48 0.93 -0.21
N ARG A 44 -39.37 1.20 0.74
CA ARG A 44 -39.59 0.31 1.89
C ARG A 44 -39.95 -1.09 1.43
N GLY A 45 -39.30 -2.10 2.00
CA GLY A 45 -39.42 -3.50 1.59
C GLY A 45 -38.30 -3.96 0.64
N ASP A 46 -37.58 -3.05 0.03
CA ASP A 46 -36.42 -3.43 -0.81
C ASP A 46 -35.29 -4.03 0.01
N ILE A 47 -34.60 -4.98 -0.61
CA ILE A 47 -33.36 -5.54 -0.05
C ILE A 47 -32.20 -4.62 -0.44
N VAL A 48 -31.54 -4.08 0.56
CA VAL A 48 -30.35 -3.23 0.39
C VAL A 48 -29.12 -3.98 0.81
N TYR A 49 -28.09 -3.96 -0.02
CA TYR A 49 -26.81 -4.60 0.18
C TYR A 49 -25.78 -3.56 0.61
N PHE A 50 -24.98 -3.90 1.62
CA PHE A 50 -23.77 -3.18 1.92
C PHE A 50 -22.62 -3.83 1.14
N CYS A 51 -21.96 -3.02 0.32
CA CYS A 51 -20.88 -3.45 -0.54
C CYS A 51 -19.56 -2.81 -0.08
N LEU A 52 -18.50 -3.61 0.00
CA LEU A 52 -17.13 -3.11 0.14
C LEU A 52 -16.45 -2.98 -1.21
N SER A 53 -15.48 -2.09 -1.26
CA SER A 53 -14.63 -1.94 -2.42
C SER A 53 -13.60 -3.05 -2.50
N THR A 54 -13.49 -3.70 -3.66
CA THR A 54 -12.39 -4.57 -4.01
C THR A 54 -11.92 -4.22 -5.41
N ARG A 55 -10.73 -3.65 -5.55
CA ARG A 55 -10.29 -3.09 -6.84
C ARG A 55 -11.31 -2.06 -7.35
N MET A 56 -11.73 -2.15 -8.62
CA MET A 56 -12.79 -1.29 -9.18
C MET A 56 -14.22 -1.77 -8.87
N ASP A 57 -14.37 -2.93 -8.23
CA ASP A 57 -15.68 -3.55 -8.02
C ASP A 57 -16.21 -3.28 -6.62
N TRP A 58 -17.53 -3.34 -6.50
CA TRP A 58 -18.26 -3.30 -5.25
C TRP A 58 -18.82 -4.69 -4.96
N VAL A 59 -18.35 -5.31 -3.88
CA VAL A 59 -18.70 -6.68 -3.50
C VAL A 59 -19.64 -6.65 -2.31
N PRO A 60 -20.86 -7.24 -2.42
CA PRO A 60 -21.82 -7.28 -1.33
C PRO A 60 -21.31 -8.23 -0.23
N ILE A 61 -21.28 -7.73 1.01
CA ILE A 61 -20.85 -8.49 2.19
C ILE A 61 -21.94 -8.64 3.24
N ALA A 62 -22.96 -7.78 3.21
CA ALA A 62 -24.10 -7.84 4.11
C ALA A 62 -25.34 -7.33 3.40
N TRP A 63 -26.52 -7.61 3.95
CA TRP A 63 -27.79 -7.12 3.44
C TRP A 63 -28.79 -6.90 4.57
N THR A 64 -29.76 -6.02 4.32
CA THR A 64 -30.90 -5.77 5.20
C THR A 64 -32.12 -5.42 4.38
N VAL A 65 -33.30 -5.49 4.98
CA VAL A 65 -34.54 -4.96 4.37
C VAL A 65 -34.72 -3.52 4.80
N PHE A 66 -34.99 -2.64 3.84
CA PHE A 66 -35.26 -1.24 4.12
C PHE A 66 -36.67 -1.09 4.70
N GLU A 67 -36.79 -0.91 6.00
CA GLU A 67 -38.11 -0.80 6.70
C GLU A 67 -38.26 0.52 7.45
N GLU A 68 -37.15 1.11 7.93
CA GLU A 68 -37.10 2.28 8.81
C GLU A 68 -36.15 3.36 8.25
N ASP A 69 -36.03 4.48 8.95
CA ASP A 69 -35.18 5.61 8.54
C ASP A 69 -33.68 5.30 8.65
N SER A 70 -33.33 4.12 9.11
CA SER A 70 -31.95 3.64 9.17
C SER A 70 -31.83 2.20 8.68
N LEU A 71 -30.70 1.89 8.05
CA LEU A 71 -30.30 0.56 7.62
C LEU A 71 -29.30 0.00 8.62
N ARG A 72 -29.56 -1.20 9.13
CA ARG A 72 -28.66 -1.88 10.06
C ARG A 72 -28.11 -3.13 9.43
N PHE A 73 -26.79 -3.21 9.31
CA PHE A 73 -26.06 -4.38 8.82
C PHE A 73 -25.29 -4.99 9.99
N GLN A 74 -25.55 -6.27 10.26
CA GLN A 74 -24.91 -6.98 11.36
C GLN A 74 -23.47 -7.36 11.01
N ASP A 75 -22.61 -7.38 12.02
CA ASP A 75 -21.24 -7.87 11.92
C ASP A 75 -20.42 -7.29 10.76
N THR A 76 -20.69 -6.06 10.37
CA THR A 76 -19.80 -5.38 9.41
C THR A 76 -18.51 -4.99 10.11
N GLU A 77 -17.41 -5.31 9.52
CA GLU A 77 -16.09 -5.22 10.15
C GLU A 77 -15.30 -4.03 9.62
N GLY A 78 -14.52 -3.41 10.52
CA GLY A 78 -13.48 -2.45 10.20
C GLY A 78 -13.94 -1.05 9.82
N SER A 79 -12.95 -0.17 9.73
CA SER A 79 -13.09 1.11 9.05
C SER A 79 -12.91 0.87 7.56
N VAL A 80 -13.91 1.21 6.72
CA VAL A 80 -13.96 0.79 5.32
C VAL A 80 -14.48 1.89 4.40
N ILE A 81 -14.23 1.74 3.11
CA ILE A 81 -14.99 2.43 2.06
C ILE A 81 -16.10 1.49 1.59
N GLY A 82 -17.35 1.90 1.76
CA GLY A 82 -18.51 1.14 1.38
C GLY A 82 -19.45 1.90 0.44
N CYS A 83 -20.41 1.16 -0.09
CA CYS A 83 -21.49 1.69 -0.90
C CYS A 83 -22.76 0.85 -0.68
N LEU A 84 -23.94 1.44 -0.80
CA LEU A 84 -25.21 0.73 -0.75
C LEU A 84 -25.72 0.40 -2.15
N ALA A 85 -26.30 -0.78 -2.32
CA ALA A 85 -26.80 -1.25 -3.61
C ALA A 85 -28.09 -2.03 -3.46
N THR A 86 -28.84 -2.13 -4.56
CA THR A 86 -29.98 -3.06 -4.73
C THR A 86 -29.70 -4.03 -5.87
N TRP A 87 -30.47 -5.12 -5.94
CA TRP A 87 -30.39 -6.08 -7.03
C TRP A 87 -31.58 -5.92 -7.97
N ASN A 88 -31.34 -5.62 -9.23
CA ASN A 88 -32.40 -5.41 -10.24
C ASN A 88 -32.79 -6.67 -11.03
N GLY A 89 -32.44 -7.87 -10.55
CA GLY A 89 -32.66 -9.14 -11.23
C GLY A 89 -31.50 -9.60 -12.12
N LYS A 90 -30.56 -8.68 -12.49
CA LYS A 90 -29.43 -8.97 -13.38
C LYS A 90 -28.08 -8.57 -12.77
N ARG A 91 -28.02 -7.45 -12.09
CA ARG A 91 -26.79 -6.88 -11.52
C ARG A 91 -27.09 -6.04 -10.28
N LEU A 92 -26.05 -5.77 -9.51
CA LEU A 92 -26.07 -4.73 -8.48
C LEU A 92 -26.20 -3.35 -9.13
N VAL A 93 -27.06 -2.53 -8.54
CA VAL A 93 -27.23 -1.12 -8.89
C VAL A 93 -26.91 -0.30 -7.65
N MET A 94 -25.91 0.55 -7.74
CA MET A 94 -25.50 1.41 -6.63
C MET A 94 -26.61 2.41 -6.30
N GLN A 95 -26.93 2.52 -5.03
CA GLN A 95 -28.02 3.34 -4.51
C GLN A 95 -27.54 4.41 -3.53
N SER A 96 -26.26 4.51 -3.33
CA SER A 96 -25.61 5.61 -2.63
C SER A 96 -24.34 6.01 -3.33
N GLU A 97 -23.82 7.20 -3.04
CA GLU A 97 -22.41 7.49 -3.26
C GLU A 97 -21.57 6.65 -2.28
N PRO A 98 -20.28 6.41 -2.58
CA PRO A 98 -19.40 5.76 -1.63
C PRO A 98 -19.27 6.57 -0.34
N PHE A 99 -19.03 5.89 0.76
CA PHE A 99 -18.79 6.53 2.04
C PHE A 99 -17.68 5.81 2.82
N THR A 100 -16.97 6.56 3.65
CA THR A 100 -16.12 5.97 4.66
C THR A 100 -16.94 5.72 5.93
N TYR A 101 -16.72 4.58 6.54
CA TYR A 101 -17.23 4.25 7.86
C TYR A 101 -16.07 4.06 8.83
N ASP A 102 -16.05 4.86 9.88
CA ASP A 102 -15.12 4.70 10.99
C ASP A 102 -15.82 3.93 12.11
N LYS A 103 -15.38 2.71 12.35
CA LYS A 103 -15.98 1.82 13.33
C LYS A 103 -15.82 2.30 14.78
N MET A 104 -14.73 2.97 15.10
CA MET A 104 -14.47 3.43 16.47
C MET A 104 -15.40 4.56 16.86
N SER A 105 -15.61 5.52 15.99
CA SER A 105 -16.51 6.66 16.21
C SER A 105 -17.95 6.41 15.75
N GLY A 106 -18.19 5.39 14.89
CA GLY A 106 -19.47 5.18 14.20
C GLY A 106 -19.76 6.24 13.13
N THR A 107 -18.75 7.02 12.73
CA THR A 107 -18.95 8.14 11.80
C THR A 107 -18.99 7.66 10.36
N ILE A 108 -19.97 8.17 9.60
CA ILE A 108 -20.10 7.99 8.16
C ILE A 108 -19.79 9.31 7.47
N ALA A 109 -18.94 9.29 6.45
CA ALA A 109 -18.66 10.44 5.61
C ALA A 109 -18.81 10.07 4.14
N LEU A 110 -19.75 10.72 3.45
CA LEU A 110 -19.97 10.54 2.02
C LEU A 110 -18.77 11.03 1.22
N LEU A 111 -18.42 10.30 0.16
CA LEU A 111 -17.36 10.63 -0.77
C LEU A 111 -17.99 11.17 -2.06
N THR A 112 -18.36 12.45 -2.02
CA THR A 112 -19.00 13.16 -3.13
C THR A 112 -18.10 14.28 -3.64
N PRO A 113 -18.03 14.50 -4.98
CA PRO A 113 -17.21 15.57 -5.52
C PRO A 113 -17.69 16.93 -5.06
N GLN A 114 -16.74 17.71 -4.54
CA GLN A 114 -16.93 19.11 -4.24
C GLN A 114 -16.61 19.95 -5.48
N SER A 115 -17.05 21.21 -5.51
CA SER A 115 -16.74 22.15 -6.60
C SER A 115 -15.25 22.47 -6.70
N GLU A 116 -14.54 22.36 -5.58
CA GLU A 116 -13.10 22.59 -5.49
C GLU A 116 -12.32 21.40 -6.05
N LYS A 117 -11.17 21.74 -6.67
CA LYS A 117 -10.17 20.77 -7.09
C LYS A 117 -8.93 20.89 -6.23
N GLU A 118 -8.18 19.80 -6.13
CA GLU A 118 -6.95 19.74 -5.37
C GLU A 118 -5.91 18.83 -6.04
N ASP A 119 -4.63 19.10 -5.79
CA ASP A 119 -3.52 18.29 -6.29
C ASP A 119 -3.31 17.06 -5.41
N ILE A 120 -3.00 15.92 -6.02
CA ILE A 120 -2.56 14.71 -5.32
C ILE A 120 -1.31 14.14 -5.97
N THR A 121 -0.36 13.71 -5.13
CA THR A 121 0.78 12.89 -5.56
C THR A 121 0.55 11.45 -5.11
N LEU A 122 0.62 10.52 -6.04
CA LEU A 122 0.40 9.09 -5.83
C LEU A 122 1.74 8.35 -5.81
N TYR A 123 1.92 7.47 -4.85
CA TYR A 123 3.11 6.64 -4.66
C TYR A 123 2.79 5.15 -4.63
N PHE A 124 1.55 4.77 -4.27
CA PHE A 124 1.15 3.40 -3.98
C PHE A 124 -0.09 2.99 -4.79
N LYS A 125 -0.22 1.68 -5.03
CA LYS A 125 -1.36 1.05 -5.72
C LYS A 125 -2.37 0.45 -4.75
N PHE A 126 -1.92 0.04 -3.55
CA PHE A 126 -2.73 -0.61 -2.53
C PHE A 126 -2.23 -0.28 -1.10
N PRO A 127 -2.95 -0.68 -0.04
CA PRO A 127 -2.61 -0.32 1.33
C PRO A 127 -1.23 -0.84 1.76
N LEU A 128 -0.47 -0.03 2.50
CA LEU A 128 0.85 -0.41 3.03
C LEU A 128 0.79 -1.62 3.98
N PHE A 129 -0.29 -1.84 4.70
CA PHE A 129 -0.40 -3.01 5.59
C PHE A 129 -0.35 -4.35 4.83
N CYS A 130 -0.58 -4.34 3.52
CA CYS A 130 -0.39 -5.48 2.63
C CYS A 130 1.08 -5.66 2.22
N ASP A 131 1.96 -4.70 2.52
CA ASP A 131 3.38 -4.71 2.15
C ASP A 131 4.28 -4.80 3.39
N LEU A 132 4.38 -5.99 3.96
CA LEU A 132 5.14 -6.26 5.17
C LEU A 132 6.65 -5.95 5.02
N GLY A 133 7.18 -6.02 3.81
CA GLY A 133 8.59 -5.70 3.55
C GLY A 133 8.91 -4.24 3.88
N ILE A 134 8.06 -3.31 3.43
CA ILE A 134 8.19 -1.87 3.71
C ILE A 134 8.00 -1.58 5.20
N LEU A 135 6.99 -2.20 5.82
CA LEU A 135 6.65 -1.98 7.24
C LEU A 135 7.76 -2.43 8.20
N ARG A 136 8.64 -3.33 7.77
CA ARG A 136 9.76 -3.85 8.58
C ARG A 136 11.06 -3.06 8.44
N MET A 137 11.11 -1.99 7.66
CA MET A 137 12.32 -1.17 7.49
C MET A 137 12.63 -0.23 8.67
N PRO A 138 11.65 0.39 9.37
CA PRO A 138 11.94 1.30 10.49
C PRO A 138 12.75 0.61 11.59
N GLY A 139 13.79 1.31 12.06
CA GLY A 139 14.79 0.76 13.01
C GLY A 139 16.03 0.18 12.33
N GLY A 140 16.01 0.00 11.01
CA GLY A 140 17.18 -0.41 10.24
C GLY A 140 18.27 0.66 10.20
N VAL A 141 19.52 0.24 10.06
CA VAL A 141 20.69 1.13 10.11
C VAL A 141 21.61 0.87 8.94
N PHE A 142 21.99 1.93 8.22
CA PHE A 142 23.10 1.92 7.28
C PHE A 142 24.36 2.38 8.00
N GLU A 143 25.44 1.61 7.91
CA GLU A 143 26.67 1.82 8.64
C GLU A 143 27.88 1.81 7.71
N GLY A 144 28.92 2.57 8.10
CA GLY A 144 30.25 2.56 7.47
C GLY A 144 31.31 2.26 8.51
N SER A 145 32.35 1.45 8.17
CA SER A 145 33.43 1.08 9.06
C SER A 145 34.73 0.82 8.28
N ASN A 146 35.85 0.95 8.97
CA ASN A 146 37.14 0.47 8.51
C ASN A 146 37.57 -0.84 9.23
N ASP A 147 36.73 -1.32 10.16
CA ASP A 147 36.85 -2.62 10.81
C ASP A 147 35.84 -3.60 10.22
N SER A 148 36.32 -4.74 9.71
CA SER A 148 35.50 -5.78 9.09
C SER A 148 34.44 -6.38 10.02
N GLN A 149 34.63 -6.24 11.35
CA GLN A 149 33.64 -6.68 12.35
C GLN A 149 32.64 -5.59 12.75
N PHE A 150 32.76 -4.38 12.18
CA PHE A 150 31.91 -3.23 12.50
C PHE A 150 31.86 -2.86 14.01
N ARG A 151 32.90 -3.15 14.80
CA ARG A 151 32.94 -2.83 16.24
C ARG A 151 32.93 -1.33 16.50
N SER A 152 33.45 -0.53 15.57
CA SER A 152 33.45 0.93 15.60
C SER A 152 32.88 1.50 14.30
N ALA A 153 31.59 1.21 14.05
CA ALA A 153 30.89 1.69 12.87
C ALA A 153 30.29 3.10 13.10
N ASP A 154 30.36 3.93 12.08
CA ASP A 154 29.60 5.16 12.01
C ASP A 154 28.22 4.88 11.42
N THR A 155 27.15 5.44 12.00
CA THR A 155 25.83 5.45 11.39
C THR A 155 25.80 6.43 10.23
N LEU A 156 25.53 5.94 9.03
CA LEU A 156 25.33 6.74 7.82
C LEU A 156 23.90 7.20 7.70
N TYR A 157 22.94 6.35 8.11
CA TYR A 157 21.54 6.66 8.12
C TYR A 157 20.77 5.70 9.02
N TYR A 158 19.79 6.21 9.75
CA TYR A 158 18.85 5.45 10.55
C TYR A 158 17.45 5.56 9.93
N VAL A 159 16.83 4.45 9.59
CA VAL A 159 15.47 4.42 9.00
C VAL A 159 14.44 4.72 10.08
N LYS A 160 14.00 5.97 10.19
CA LYS A 160 13.06 6.42 11.23
C LYS A 160 11.61 6.06 10.94
N GLN A 161 11.24 5.99 9.67
CA GLN A 161 9.88 5.76 9.20
C GLN A 161 9.85 4.90 7.95
N TRP A 162 8.69 4.43 7.57
CA TRP A 162 8.52 3.64 6.35
C TRP A 162 9.02 4.40 5.12
N PRO A 163 9.75 3.76 4.22
CA PRO A 163 10.09 4.35 2.93
C PRO A 163 8.81 4.61 2.11
N PHE A 164 8.63 5.86 1.66
CA PHE A 164 7.47 6.24 0.84
C PHE A 164 7.77 6.17 -0.66
N ARG A 165 8.98 5.79 -1.04
CA ARG A 165 9.42 5.68 -2.43
C ARG A 165 10.07 4.33 -2.68
N LEU A 166 9.95 3.85 -3.92
CA LEU A 166 10.70 2.68 -4.35
C LEU A 166 12.20 2.96 -4.22
N ASN A 167 12.69 4.05 -4.83
CA ASN A 167 14.07 4.46 -4.77
C ASN A 167 14.28 5.56 -3.73
N ASN A 168 15.02 5.24 -2.68
CA ASN A 168 15.36 6.17 -1.61
C ASN A 168 16.80 6.63 -1.76
N THR A 169 17.03 7.94 -1.84
CA THR A 169 18.36 8.54 -1.94
C THR A 169 18.70 9.21 -0.63
N ILE A 170 19.87 8.88 -0.09
CA ILE A 170 20.37 9.39 1.18
C ILE A 170 21.72 10.06 0.96
N PHE A 171 21.91 11.20 1.61
CA PHE A 171 23.16 11.94 1.71
C PHE A 171 23.64 11.88 3.16
N PRO A 172 24.66 11.04 3.49
CA PRO A 172 25.16 10.93 4.84
C PRO A 172 25.71 12.26 5.35
N GLU A 173 25.42 12.61 6.60
CA GLU A 173 25.94 13.83 7.23
C GLU A 173 27.45 13.78 7.46
N LYS A 174 28.01 12.58 7.67
CA LYS A 174 29.43 12.37 7.93
C LYS A 174 30.20 12.10 6.65
N GLU A 175 31.08 13.01 6.30
CA GLU A 175 31.98 12.88 5.15
C GLU A 175 33.27 12.13 5.52
N LYS A 176 33.18 10.84 5.73
CA LYS A 176 34.35 9.97 6.00
C LYS A 176 34.50 8.93 4.89
N SER A 177 35.69 8.29 4.88
CA SER A 177 35.99 7.16 4.01
C SER A 177 35.87 5.85 4.76
N TYR A 178 35.18 4.88 4.17
CA TYR A 178 34.94 3.57 4.76
C TYR A 178 35.32 2.48 3.76
N ARG A 179 36.02 1.45 4.25
CA ARG A 179 36.28 0.24 3.46
C ARG A 179 35.02 -0.65 3.41
N TYR A 180 34.29 -0.71 4.51
CA TYR A 180 33.11 -1.55 4.67
C TYR A 180 31.86 -0.68 4.85
N VAL A 181 30.80 -1.04 4.13
CA VAL A 181 29.47 -0.45 4.32
C VAL A 181 28.46 -1.58 4.45
N ARG A 182 27.40 -1.37 5.24
CA ARG A 182 26.31 -2.34 5.35
C ARG A 182 24.97 -1.70 5.68
N TYR A 183 23.91 -2.40 5.35
CA TYR A 183 22.61 -2.27 5.98
C TYR A 183 22.42 -3.39 7.00
N LYS A 184 22.03 -3.04 8.21
CA LYS A 184 21.64 -3.96 9.26
C LYS A 184 20.14 -3.81 9.51
N GLY A 185 19.37 -4.88 9.30
CA GLY A 185 17.94 -4.90 9.53
C GLY A 185 17.59 -4.70 11.02
N PRO A 186 16.44 -4.07 11.33
CA PRO A 186 15.99 -3.97 12.71
C PRO A 186 15.60 -5.33 13.26
N LYS A 187 15.48 -5.41 14.56
CA LYS A 187 15.02 -6.62 15.26
C LYS A 187 13.63 -7.00 14.78
N GLY A 188 13.41 -8.27 14.48
CA GLY A 188 12.13 -8.80 13.97
C GLY A 188 11.91 -8.64 12.47
N SER A 189 12.89 -8.16 11.68
CA SER A 189 12.69 -7.73 10.28
C SER A 189 13.16 -8.70 9.20
N TYR A 190 13.94 -9.72 9.50
CA TYR A 190 14.60 -10.59 8.51
C TYR A 190 15.51 -9.85 7.51
N CYS A 191 15.92 -8.61 7.80
CA CYS A 191 16.75 -7.75 6.93
C CYS A 191 16.13 -7.51 5.54
N ASN A 192 14.86 -7.15 5.49
CA ASN A 192 14.06 -7.02 4.27
C ASN A 192 14.46 -5.83 3.40
N ILE A 193 15.50 -5.98 2.58
CA ILE A 193 15.99 -4.98 1.61
C ILE A 193 16.16 -5.62 0.24
N ALA A 194 15.81 -4.89 -0.83
CA ALA A 194 15.90 -5.36 -2.21
C ALA A 194 17.20 -4.92 -2.88
N GLU A 195 17.55 -3.63 -2.87
CA GLU A 195 18.72 -3.12 -3.55
C GLU A 195 19.44 -2.04 -2.73
N MET A 196 20.77 -1.95 -2.90
CA MET A 196 21.60 -0.86 -2.38
C MET A 196 22.69 -0.47 -3.38
N ALA A 197 22.99 0.83 -3.45
CA ALA A 197 24.12 1.34 -4.22
C ALA A 197 24.78 2.52 -3.51
N PHE A 198 26.11 2.58 -3.52
CA PHE A 198 26.92 3.62 -2.85
C PHE A 198 27.74 4.41 -3.86
N PHE A 199 27.93 5.72 -3.62
CA PHE A 199 28.56 6.64 -4.57
C PHE A 199 29.58 7.56 -3.85
N GLU A 200 30.70 7.87 -4.52
CA GLU A 200 31.73 8.78 -4.01
C GLU A 200 31.36 10.25 -4.19
N ASP A 201 30.50 10.57 -5.17
CA ASP A 201 29.99 11.91 -5.36
C ASP A 201 28.46 11.92 -5.49
N THR A 202 27.86 13.07 -5.21
CA THR A 202 26.41 13.26 -5.30
C THR A 202 25.89 13.22 -6.73
N SER A 203 26.73 13.59 -7.70
CA SER A 203 26.42 13.58 -9.14
C SER A 203 26.67 12.23 -9.81
N ASP A 204 27.38 11.29 -9.14
CA ASP A 204 27.70 9.98 -9.73
C ASP A 204 26.45 9.20 -10.09
N THR A 205 26.49 8.58 -11.27
CA THR A 205 25.49 7.62 -11.74
C THR A 205 25.98 6.18 -11.68
N LEU A 206 27.30 5.97 -11.63
CA LEU A 206 27.93 4.67 -11.48
C LEU A 206 28.22 4.38 -10.02
N ALA A 207 27.59 3.31 -9.51
CA ALA A 207 27.81 2.88 -8.14
C ALA A 207 29.20 2.30 -7.93
N LEU A 208 29.73 2.51 -6.73
CA LEU A 208 30.93 1.85 -6.23
C LEU A 208 30.76 0.33 -6.27
N LYS A 209 31.76 -0.37 -6.72
CA LYS A 209 31.81 -1.83 -6.74
C LYS A 209 32.67 -2.35 -5.60
N GLY A 210 32.27 -3.48 -5.03
CA GLY A 210 32.99 -4.15 -3.96
C GLY A 210 32.61 -5.63 -3.90
N ARG A 211 33.31 -6.37 -3.05
CA ARG A 211 32.92 -7.73 -2.73
C ARG A 211 31.65 -7.69 -1.86
N ILE A 212 30.61 -8.39 -2.25
CA ILE A 212 29.38 -8.49 -1.47
C ILE A 212 29.69 -9.29 -0.19
N ILE A 213 29.28 -8.76 0.94
CA ILE A 213 29.43 -9.35 2.28
C ILE A 213 28.06 -9.33 2.99
N GLY A 214 27.82 -10.31 3.86
CA GLY A 214 26.54 -10.37 4.58
C GLY A 214 26.40 -11.64 5.42
N THR A 215 25.28 -11.74 6.12
CA THR A 215 24.93 -12.94 6.87
C THR A 215 24.31 -13.98 5.93
N PRO A 216 24.90 -15.19 5.82
CA PRO A 216 24.44 -16.19 4.86
C PRO A 216 23.17 -16.91 5.33
N GLY A 217 22.39 -17.32 4.37
CA GLY A 217 21.17 -18.11 4.54
C GLY A 217 19.91 -17.29 4.52
N CYS A 218 18.86 -17.82 3.88
CA CYS A 218 17.56 -17.19 3.74
C CYS A 218 16.45 -17.99 4.46
N PHE A 219 15.31 -17.34 4.69
CA PHE A 219 14.16 -17.92 5.37
C PHE A 219 13.64 -19.19 4.68
N GLN A 220 13.56 -19.18 3.34
CA GLN A 220 13.13 -20.33 2.54
C GLN A 220 14.14 -21.48 2.49
N LYS A 221 15.39 -21.27 2.92
CA LYS A 221 16.49 -22.26 2.93
C LYS A 221 16.93 -22.76 1.55
N ASP A 222 16.49 -22.12 0.48
CA ASP A 222 16.77 -22.49 -0.92
C ASP A 222 17.75 -21.53 -1.63
N GLY A 223 18.24 -20.50 -0.91
CA GLY A 223 19.12 -19.45 -1.45
C GLY A 223 18.42 -18.40 -2.32
N SER A 224 17.13 -18.50 -2.56
CA SER A 224 16.38 -17.58 -3.42
C SER A 224 16.39 -16.12 -2.93
N HIS A 225 16.55 -15.92 -1.61
CA HIS A 225 16.53 -14.63 -0.93
C HIS A 225 17.77 -14.40 -0.06
N ASP A 226 18.92 -14.87 -0.51
CA ASP A 226 20.17 -14.69 0.20
C ASP A 226 20.72 -13.26 -0.02
N TYR A 227 21.66 -12.81 0.81
CA TYR A 227 22.19 -11.44 0.88
C TYR A 227 22.74 -10.90 -0.45
N TYR A 228 23.24 -11.72 -1.35
CA TYR A 228 23.75 -11.29 -2.64
C TYR A 228 22.64 -10.79 -3.60
N LYS A 229 21.36 -11.08 -3.31
CA LYS A 229 20.21 -10.55 -4.05
C LYS A 229 20.09 -9.03 -3.99
N VAL A 230 20.69 -8.41 -2.99
CA VAL A 230 20.65 -6.95 -2.79
C VAL A 230 21.51 -6.17 -3.82
N TYR A 231 22.20 -6.88 -4.71
CA TYR A 231 23.07 -6.29 -5.74
C TYR A 231 22.89 -6.94 -7.13
N ASP A 232 21.74 -7.55 -7.38
CA ASP A 232 21.46 -8.22 -8.67
C ASP A 232 20.77 -7.31 -9.69
N SER A 233 20.51 -6.04 -9.33
CA SER A 233 19.84 -5.03 -10.14
C SER A 233 18.38 -5.37 -10.46
N ASN A 234 17.74 -6.17 -9.63
CA ASN A 234 16.34 -6.53 -9.74
C ASN A 234 15.57 -6.05 -8.49
N PRO A 235 14.76 -4.99 -8.58
CA PRO A 235 14.03 -4.44 -7.42
C PRO A 235 12.98 -5.38 -6.82
N TYR A 236 12.69 -6.51 -7.47
CA TYR A 236 11.73 -7.52 -7.02
C TYR A 236 12.37 -8.72 -6.30
N THR A 237 13.71 -8.84 -6.36
CA THR A 237 14.46 -9.76 -5.53
C THR A 237 14.93 -9.04 -4.26
N TYR A 238 15.15 -9.77 -3.18
CA TYR A 238 15.46 -9.16 -1.91
C TYR A 238 16.16 -10.13 -0.98
N MET A 239 16.81 -9.60 0.05
CA MET A 239 17.26 -10.40 1.18
C MET A 239 16.11 -10.65 2.14
N ASP A 240 15.94 -11.92 2.54
CA ASP A 240 15.03 -12.37 3.59
C ASP A 240 15.77 -13.36 4.48
N TYR A 241 16.47 -12.82 5.48
CA TYR A 241 17.40 -13.60 6.31
C TYR A 241 16.68 -14.74 7.03
N LYS A 242 17.42 -15.80 7.36
CA LYS A 242 16.85 -17.03 7.96
C LYS A 242 16.18 -16.85 9.32
N THR A 243 16.57 -15.81 10.07
CA THR A 243 16.02 -15.48 11.39
C THR A 243 15.59 -14.01 11.43
N PRO A 244 14.65 -13.62 12.32
CA PRO A 244 14.17 -12.26 12.38
C PRO A 244 15.20 -11.25 12.93
N ASP A 245 16.36 -11.69 13.38
CA ASP A 245 17.36 -10.85 14.01
C ASP A 245 18.73 -11.06 13.36
N GLU A 246 19.60 -10.04 13.51
CA GLU A 246 21.01 -10.06 13.14
C GLU A 246 21.34 -10.16 11.63
N GLY A 247 20.32 -10.09 10.76
CA GLY A 247 20.52 -10.02 9.31
C GLY A 247 21.17 -8.71 8.89
N TRP A 248 22.23 -8.79 8.05
CA TRP A 248 22.86 -7.64 7.45
C TRP A 248 23.49 -8.00 6.10
N VAL A 249 23.64 -6.99 5.24
CA VAL A 249 24.27 -7.09 3.92
C VAL A 249 25.04 -5.82 3.59
N GLY A 250 26.12 -5.94 2.86
CA GLY A 250 26.98 -4.79 2.53
C GLY A 250 28.06 -5.08 1.50
N LEU A 251 29.02 -4.16 1.41
CA LEU A 251 30.17 -4.24 0.51
C LEU A 251 31.49 -4.06 1.25
N ASP A 252 32.52 -4.81 0.84
CA ASP A 252 33.92 -4.57 1.11
C ASP A 252 34.53 -3.97 -0.17
N PHE A 253 34.89 -2.69 -0.14
CA PHE A 253 35.52 -2.00 -1.27
C PHE A 253 37.00 -2.33 -1.45
N GLY A 254 37.60 -3.10 -0.52
CA GLY A 254 39.04 -3.40 -0.51
C GLY A 254 39.90 -2.27 0.05
N ILE A 255 39.56 -1.03 -0.22
CA ILE A 255 40.17 0.21 0.31
C ILE A 255 39.10 1.16 0.81
N PRO A 256 39.43 2.11 1.71
CA PRO A 256 38.46 3.11 2.14
C PRO A 256 38.01 3.99 0.99
N ARG A 257 36.66 4.12 0.84
CA ARG A 257 35.98 4.96 -0.15
C ARG A 257 35.13 6.02 0.56
N ARG A 258 35.12 7.24 0.03
CA ARG A 258 34.26 8.31 0.53
C ARG A 258 32.83 8.06 0.10
N ILE A 259 31.88 8.08 1.04
CA ILE A 259 30.47 7.88 0.74
C ILE A 259 29.74 9.19 0.89
N LYS A 260 29.36 9.82 -0.22
CA LYS A 260 28.59 11.06 -0.24
C LYS A 260 27.12 10.87 -0.56
N LYS A 261 26.80 9.76 -1.20
CA LYS A 261 25.42 9.39 -1.55
C LYS A 261 25.28 7.88 -1.52
N PHE A 262 24.16 7.39 -1.10
CA PHE A 262 23.74 6.02 -1.39
C PHE A 262 22.26 5.95 -1.69
N THR A 263 21.85 4.91 -2.39
CA THR A 263 20.45 4.61 -2.68
C THR A 263 20.09 3.24 -2.14
N TYR A 264 18.81 3.06 -1.79
CA TYR A 264 18.29 1.75 -1.45
C TYR A 264 16.85 1.58 -1.92
N ILE A 265 16.49 0.33 -2.18
CA ILE A 265 15.13 -0.13 -2.48
C ILE A 265 14.72 -1.06 -1.34
N PRO A 266 13.61 -0.80 -0.63
CA PRO A 266 13.07 -1.73 0.35
C PRO A 266 12.58 -3.00 -0.35
N ARG A 267 12.54 -4.13 0.37
CA ARG A 267 11.69 -5.24 -0.06
C ARG A 267 10.28 -4.71 -0.23
N ASN A 268 9.65 -5.03 -1.33
CA ASN A 268 8.31 -4.56 -1.65
C ASN A 268 7.51 -5.67 -2.35
N SER A 269 6.20 -5.50 -2.31
CA SER A 269 5.23 -6.40 -2.96
C SER A 269 4.72 -5.80 -4.26
N ASP A 270 5.53 -5.04 -4.96
CA ASP A 270 5.16 -4.29 -6.17
C ASP A 270 4.09 -3.22 -5.95
N ASN A 271 4.10 -2.60 -4.77
CA ASN A 271 3.12 -1.59 -4.39
C ASN A 271 3.42 -0.18 -4.93
N PHE A 272 4.61 0.08 -5.39
CA PHE A 272 5.03 1.42 -5.83
C PHE A 272 4.62 1.74 -7.27
N ILE A 273 4.62 3.04 -7.58
CA ILE A 273 4.55 3.52 -8.96
C ILE A 273 5.88 3.22 -9.65
N HIS A 274 5.84 2.59 -10.82
CA HIS A 274 7.00 2.26 -11.63
C HIS A 274 7.15 3.23 -12.80
N LYS A 275 8.35 3.78 -12.92
CA LYS A 275 8.70 4.62 -14.08
C LYS A 275 8.58 3.81 -15.37
N GLY A 276 7.87 4.35 -16.35
CA GLY A 276 7.63 3.72 -17.64
C GLY A 276 6.26 3.05 -17.76
N ASP A 277 5.62 2.69 -16.65
CA ASP A 277 4.28 2.12 -16.65
C ASP A 277 3.20 3.15 -16.99
N VAL A 278 2.11 2.65 -17.55
CA VAL A 278 0.92 3.44 -17.91
C VAL A 278 -0.11 3.35 -16.81
N TYR A 279 -0.48 4.47 -16.24
CA TYR A 279 -1.49 4.57 -15.20
C TYR A 279 -2.66 5.43 -15.62
N GLU A 280 -3.84 5.14 -15.06
CA GLU A 280 -5.06 5.92 -15.22
C GLU A 280 -5.73 6.10 -13.86
N LEU A 281 -5.96 7.36 -13.47
CA LEU A 281 -6.67 7.67 -12.24
C LEU A 281 -8.15 7.87 -12.53
N PHE A 282 -8.98 7.26 -11.70
CA PHE A 282 -10.42 7.41 -11.73
C PHE A 282 -10.94 7.99 -10.41
N TYR A 283 -12.06 8.71 -10.48
CA TYR A 283 -12.85 9.06 -9.33
C TYR A 283 -14.28 8.56 -9.49
N TRP A 284 -14.92 8.23 -8.37
CA TRP A 284 -16.31 7.79 -8.38
C TRP A 284 -17.26 8.98 -8.35
N HIS A 285 -18.20 9.03 -9.26
CA HIS A 285 -19.30 9.98 -9.27
C HIS A 285 -20.41 9.49 -10.22
N ASP A 286 -21.65 9.79 -9.86
CA ASP A 286 -22.82 9.44 -10.66
C ASP A 286 -22.87 7.93 -11.00
N LYS A 287 -22.70 7.11 -9.96
CA LYS A 287 -22.78 5.63 -10.02
C LYS A 287 -21.75 4.97 -10.95
N LYS A 288 -20.66 5.65 -11.28
CA LYS A 288 -19.59 5.15 -12.17
C LYS A 288 -18.22 5.70 -11.85
N TRP A 289 -17.19 5.01 -12.36
CA TRP A 289 -15.83 5.50 -12.40
C TRP A 289 -15.63 6.47 -13.58
N ASN A 290 -15.20 7.67 -13.29
CA ASN A 290 -14.90 8.72 -14.26
C ASN A 290 -13.40 8.89 -14.36
N SER A 291 -12.84 8.81 -15.58
CA SER A 291 -11.41 8.93 -15.81
C SER A 291 -10.92 10.37 -15.65
N LEU A 292 -9.77 10.53 -14.99
CA LEU A 292 -8.99 11.76 -14.92
C LEU A 292 -7.81 11.75 -15.91
N GLY A 293 -7.77 10.74 -16.78
CA GLY A 293 -6.80 10.60 -17.84
C GLY A 293 -5.68 9.62 -17.54
N ARG A 294 -5.00 9.22 -18.62
CA ARG A 294 -3.86 8.32 -18.59
C ARG A 294 -2.56 9.11 -18.64
N GLN A 295 -1.55 8.60 -17.97
CA GLN A 295 -0.18 9.10 -18.09
C GLN A 295 0.85 7.98 -17.93
N VAL A 296 2.00 8.14 -18.61
CA VAL A 296 3.17 7.31 -18.38
C VAL A 296 3.93 7.89 -17.19
N ALA A 297 4.23 7.08 -16.21
CA ALA A 297 5.00 7.53 -15.05
C ALA A 297 6.42 7.91 -15.44
N LYS A 298 6.81 9.15 -15.18
CA LYS A 298 8.18 9.67 -15.44
C LYS A 298 9.13 9.46 -14.26
N ALA A 299 8.58 9.13 -13.11
CA ALA A 299 9.26 8.88 -11.84
C ALA A 299 8.51 7.78 -11.05
N ASP A 300 8.92 7.56 -9.81
CA ASP A 300 8.24 6.68 -8.83
C ASP A 300 7.01 7.35 -8.18
N SER A 301 6.38 8.27 -8.88
CA SER A 301 5.17 8.98 -8.45
C SER A 301 4.39 9.54 -9.64
N LEU A 302 3.11 9.82 -9.39
CA LEU A 302 2.19 10.42 -10.35
C LEU A 302 1.52 11.65 -9.72
N ASN A 303 1.28 12.68 -10.52
CA ASN A 303 0.57 13.87 -10.08
C ASN A 303 -0.74 14.02 -10.86
N TYR A 304 -1.83 14.27 -10.13
CA TYR A 304 -3.15 14.53 -10.71
C TYR A 304 -3.81 15.71 -10.01
N VAL A 305 -4.72 16.34 -10.73
CA VAL A 305 -5.71 17.30 -10.18
C VAL A 305 -7.02 16.53 -10.05
N ILE A 306 -7.56 16.45 -8.86
CA ILE A 306 -8.76 15.67 -8.54
C ILE A 306 -9.88 16.56 -7.99
N PRO A 307 -11.15 16.17 -8.15
CA PRO A 307 -12.23 16.75 -7.35
C PRO A 307 -11.99 16.43 -5.87
N LYS A 308 -12.23 17.39 -4.99
CA LYS A 308 -12.08 17.17 -3.54
C LYS A 308 -13.20 16.28 -3.01
N GLY A 309 -12.88 15.40 -2.05
CA GLY A 309 -13.86 14.61 -1.31
C GLY A 309 -14.35 13.34 -2.00
N VAL A 310 -13.65 12.83 -3.00
CA VAL A 310 -14.07 11.66 -3.80
C VAL A 310 -13.35 10.36 -3.42
N ALA A 311 -14.00 9.23 -3.74
CA ALA A 311 -13.31 7.95 -3.82
C ALA A 311 -12.50 7.88 -5.12
N LEU A 312 -11.28 7.38 -5.02
CA LEU A 312 -10.29 7.31 -6.09
C LEU A 312 -9.88 5.87 -6.34
N PHE A 313 -9.52 5.56 -7.58
CA PHE A 313 -8.94 4.29 -7.98
C PHE A 313 -7.85 4.53 -9.02
N LEU A 314 -6.63 4.06 -8.73
CA LEU A 314 -5.52 4.11 -9.67
C LEU A 314 -5.37 2.77 -10.36
N LYS A 315 -5.51 2.72 -11.67
CA LYS A 315 -5.30 1.52 -12.48
C LYS A 315 -3.92 1.56 -13.12
N ASN A 316 -3.13 0.50 -12.93
CA ASN A 316 -1.93 0.25 -13.71
C ASN A 316 -2.31 -0.58 -14.95
N HIS A 317 -2.17 -0.02 -16.16
CA HIS A 317 -2.48 -0.70 -17.41
C HIS A 317 -1.35 -1.60 -17.90
N THR A 318 -0.14 -1.47 -17.35
CA THR A 318 1.01 -2.28 -17.73
C THR A 318 1.02 -3.60 -16.94
N GLU A 319 0.91 -3.52 -15.61
CA GLU A 319 1.08 -4.69 -14.73
C GLU A 319 0.11 -4.71 -13.53
N GLY A 320 -1.06 -4.07 -13.65
CA GLY A 320 -2.00 -3.93 -12.54
C GLY A 320 -2.63 -5.25 -12.10
N LYS A 321 -2.63 -5.52 -10.78
CA LYS A 321 -3.23 -6.72 -10.19
C LYS A 321 -3.96 -6.47 -8.88
N ASP A 322 -3.40 -5.61 -8.03
CA ASP A 322 -3.76 -5.52 -6.61
C ASP A 322 -4.20 -4.12 -6.19
N GLU A 323 -4.51 -3.26 -7.15
CA GLU A 323 -4.97 -1.90 -6.89
C GLU A 323 -6.21 -1.88 -6.00
N ARG A 324 -6.30 -0.87 -5.14
CA ARG A 324 -7.42 -0.67 -4.21
C ARG A 324 -7.98 0.73 -4.31
N ILE A 325 -9.23 0.87 -3.87
CA ILE A 325 -9.88 2.18 -3.73
C ILE A 325 -9.28 2.91 -2.53
N PHE A 326 -9.10 4.22 -2.68
CA PHE A 326 -8.58 5.11 -1.67
C PHE A 326 -9.26 6.48 -1.73
N LYS A 327 -9.01 7.31 -0.73
CA LYS A 327 -9.30 8.75 -0.79
C LYS A 327 -8.03 9.56 -0.48
N LYS A 328 -8.06 10.85 -0.76
CA LYS A 328 -7.04 11.77 -0.27
C LYS A 328 -7.38 12.23 1.15
N THR A 329 -6.43 12.09 2.07
CA THR A 329 -6.51 12.60 3.44
C THR A 329 -5.15 13.21 3.80
N ASP A 330 -5.14 14.45 4.27
CA ASP A 330 -3.91 15.18 4.65
C ASP A 330 -2.82 15.12 3.58
N GLY A 331 -3.22 15.30 2.31
CA GLY A 331 -2.31 15.29 1.17
C GLY A 331 -1.82 13.92 0.71
N ARG A 332 -2.27 12.82 1.32
CA ARG A 332 -1.80 11.45 1.06
C ARG A 332 -2.92 10.51 0.62
N GLN A 333 -2.53 9.40 -0.01
CA GLN A 333 -3.42 8.27 -0.29
C GLN A 333 -3.76 7.56 1.03
N GLN A 334 -5.03 7.49 1.35
CA GLN A 334 -5.55 6.69 2.46
C GLN A 334 -6.40 5.57 1.88
N PHE A 335 -5.95 4.34 2.08
CA PHE A 335 -6.63 3.11 1.69
C PHE A 335 -7.39 2.52 2.88
N TRP A 336 -8.34 1.66 2.59
CA TRP A 336 -9.10 0.86 3.55
C TRP A 336 -9.11 -0.61 3.18
#